data_d78f713ffd4f65c1dab631204904400f
#
_entry.id   d78f713ffd4f65c1dab631204904400f
#
_cell.length_a   1.000
_cell.length_b   1.000
_cell.length_c   1.000
_cell.angle_alpha   90.00
_cell.angle_beta   90.00
_cell.angle_gamma   90.00
#
_symmetry.space_group_name_H-M   'P 1'
#
loop_
_entity.id
_entity.type
_entity.pdbx_description
1 polymer ?
#
loop_
_entity_poly.entity_id
_entity_poly.type
_entity_poly.pdbx_seq_one_letter_code
_entity_poly.pdbx_strand_id
1 'polypeptide(L)'
;MNQGHVAVSLTCELNILGYHGIYIDSAKSVLCHGNHDGLQIFKQKNGYYYYKSFQGIPDYSDGIQFNIPKDAIQIYDLGTDVCNEKIYDMDLVLYVCNGSFWHLNDIYRNHSILKKMTASLSVICNMYSRQDASAIAALLNCSVYHFPYDSDMFKSSVQKETLIQKLLELKGGASLSDTLKGYLRKSILHHS
;
A
#
# COMPACT_ATOMS: atom_id res chain seq x y z
N MET A 1 2.44 -13.61 -2.90
CA MET A 1 1.58 -12.55 -2.28
C MET A 1 0.99 -11.74 -3.42
N ASN A 2 -0.31 -11.49 -3.39
CA ASN A 2 -0.97 -10.67 -4.39
C ASN A 2 -0.78 -9.17 -4.02
N GLN A 3 -0.47 -8.30 -5.00
CA GLN A 3 -0.31 -6.86 -4.77
C GLN A 3 -1.57 -6.24 -4.17
N GLY A 4 -2.76 -6.62 -4.65
CA GLY A 4 -4.02 -6.18 -4.10
C GLY A 4 -4.18 -6.49 -2.61
N HIS A 5 -3.69 -7.64 -2.15
CA HIS A 5 -3.68 -7.99 -0.72
C HIS A 5 -2.84 -7.00 0.11
N VAL A 6 -1.67 -6.60 -0.38
CA VAL A 6 -0.83 -5.62 0.31
C VAL A 6 -1.49 -4.25 0.33
N ALA A 7 -1.98 -3.78 -0.82
CA ALA A 7 -2.61 -2.47 -0.93
C ALA A 7 -3.86 -2.34 -0.04
N VAL A 8 -4.72 -3.37 -0.01
CA VAL A 8 -5.88 -3.43 0.90
C VAL A 8 -5.43 -3.42 2.36
N SER A 9 -4.43 -4.24 2.72
CA SER A 9 -3.91 -4.31 4.09
C SER A 9 -3.32 -2.98 4.55
N LEU A 10 -2.55 -2.28 3.71
CA LEU A 10 -2.01 -0.96 4.02
C LEU A 10 -3.11 0.09 4.19
N THR A 11 -4.14 0.06 3.34
CA THR A 11 -5.30 0.95 3.48
C THR A 11 -6.02 0.75 4.80
N CYS A 12 -6.28 -0.51 5.17
CA CYS A 12 -6.92 -0.83 6.44
C CYS A 12 -6.10 -0.36 7.64
N GLU A 13 -4.81 -0.62 7.62
CA GLU A 13 -3.91 -0.23 8.71
C GLU A 13 -3.83 1.29 8.86
N LEU A 14 -3.72 2.04 7.77
CA LEU A 14 -3.79 3.50 7.78
C LEU A 14 -5.07 4.00 8.45
N ASN A 15 -6.22 3.43 8.08
CA ASN A 15 -7.50 3.85 8.65
C ASN A 15 -7.65 3.47 10.13
N ILE A 16 -7.09 2.33 10.56
CA ILE A 16 -7.05 1.93 11.97
C ILE A 16 -6.17 2.88 12.79
N LEU A 17 -5.06 3.34 12.22
CA LEU A 17 -4.16 4.32 12.84
C LEU A 17 -4.70 5.76 12.83
N GLY A 18 -5.89 5.99 12.29
CA GLY A 18 -6.56 7.29 12.26
C GLY A 18 -6.17 8.17 11.07
N TYR A 19 -5.44 7.64 10.08
CA TYR A 19 -5.25 8.30 8.79
C TYR A 19 -6.47 8.11 7.90
N HIS A 20 -6.59 8.90 6.85
CA HIS A 20 -7.64 8.75 5.87
C HIS A 20 -7.08 8.02 4.64
N GLY A 21 -6.97 6.69 4.72
CA GLY A 21 -6.50 5.84 3.62
C GLY A 21 -7.62 5.50 2.64
N ILE A 22 -7.37 5.68 1.34
CA ILE A 22 -8.31 5.31 0.26
C ILE A 22 -7.59 4.42 -0.74
N TYR A 23 -8.12 3.21 -0.94
CA TYR A 23 -7.66 2.28 -1.98
C TYR A 23 -8.26 2.64 -3.33
N ILE A 24 -7.44 2.62 -4.39
CA ILE A 24 -7.85 2.88 -5.76
C ILE A 24 -7.50 1.66 -6.62
N ASP A 25 -8.54 0.97 -7.09
CA ASP A 25 -8.43 -0.30 -7.83
C ASP A 25 -8.13 -0.09 -9.32
N SER A 26 -6.95 0.45 -9.63
CA SER A 26 -6.54 0.67 -11.03
C SER A 26 -6.29 -0.64 -11.78
N ALA A 27 -5.90 -1.70 -11.07
CA ALA A 27 -5.71 -3.03 -11.64
C ALA A 27 -7.04 -3.77 -11.90
N LYS A 28 -8.17 -3.24 -11.42
CA LYS A 28 -9.49 -3.90 -11.46
C LYS A 28 -9.47 -5.29 -10.81
N SER A 29 -8.68 -5.44 -9.74
CA SER A 29 -8.36 -6.75 -9.17
C SER A 29 -9.18 -7.11 -7.94
N VAL A 30 -9.46 -6.15 -7.07
CA VAL A 30 -10.07 -6.40 -5.76
C VAL A 30 -11.56 -6.09 -5.76
N LEU A 31 -11.93 -4.88 -6.16
CA LEU A 31 -13.33 -4.43 -6.09
C LEU A 31 -14.21 -5.11 -7.15
N CYS A 32 -13.65 -5.38 -8.33
CA CYS A 32 -14.36 -6.09 -9.39
C CYS A 32 -14.64 -7.56 -9.03
N HIS A 33 -13.74 -8.22 -8.30
CA HIS A 33 -13.89 -9.64 -7.93
C HIS A 33 -14.62 -9.85 -6.60
N GLY A 34 -14.63 -8.86 -5.70
CA GLY A 34 -15.29 -8.96 -4.40
C GLY A 34 -16.81 -9.04 -4.45
N ASN A 35 -17.41 -8.87 -5.62
CA ASN A 35 -18.86 -8.95 -5.86
C ASN A 35 -19.25 -10.10 -6.80
N HIS A 36 -18.34 -11.02 -7.14
CA HIS A 36 -18.66 -12.22 -7.92
C HIS A 36 -19.28 -13.31 -7.03
N ASP A 37 -20.18 -14.10 -7.60
CA ASP A 37 -20.78 -15.30 -7.01
C ASP A 37 -21.69 -15.10 -5.79
N GLY A 38 -22.37 -13.94 -5.69
CA GLY A 38 -23.37 -13.69 -4.64
C GLY A 38 -22.79 -13.33 -3.26
N LEU A 39 -21.49 -13.23 -3.14
CA LEU A 39 -20.80 -12.74 -1.94
C LEU A 39 -20.51 -11.23 -2.08
N GLN A 40 -21.48 -10.41 -1.67
CA GLN A 40 -21.23 -8.97 -1.50
C GLN A 40 -20.42 -8.73 -0.22
N ILE A 41 -19.11 -8.79 -0.33
CA ILE A 41 -18.22 -8.50 0.81
C ILE A 41 -18.24 -6.98 1.11
N PHE A 42 -18.28 -6.15 0.07
CA PHE A 42 -18.22 -4.70 0.21
C PHE A 42 -19.62 -4.06 0.20
N LYS A 43 -19.86 -3.16 1.15
CA LYS A 43 -21.01 -2.24 1.11
C LYS A 43 -20.67 -1.05 0.23
N GLN A 44 -21.55 -0.69 -0.69
CA GLN A 44 -21.37 0.46 -1.56
C GLN A 44 -22.19 1.65 -1.06
N LYS A 45 -21.54 2.84 -0.98
CA LYS A 45 -22.20 4.11 -0.67
C LYS A 45 -21.50 5.25 -1.40
N ASN A 46 -22.23 6.06 -2.16
CA ASN A 46 -21.70 7.20 -2.92
C ASN A 46 -20.51 6.86 -3.84
N GLY A 47 -20.53 5.67 -4.45
CA GLY A 47 -19.45 5.18 -5.29
C GLY A 47 -18.26 4.57 -4.54
N TYR A 48 -18.19 4.72 -3.23
CA TYR A 48 -17.16 4.08 -2.41
C TYR A 48 -17.60 2.68 -1.96
N TYR A 49 -16.62 1.80 -1.82
CA TYR A 49 -16.76 0.45 -1.30
C TYR A 49 -16.16 0.39 0.12
N TYR A 50 -16.90 -0.19 1.05
CA TYR A 50 -16.54 -0.26 2.47
C TYR A 50 -16.60 -1.68 2.99
N TYR A 51 -15.59 -2.06 3.78
CA TYR A 51 -15.61 -3.28 4.59
C TYR A 51 -14.67 -3.13 5.80
N LYS A 52 -15.20 -3.27 7.03
CA LYS A 52 -14.44 -2.99 8.26
C LYS A 52 -13.78 -1.58 8.19
N SER A 53 -12.46 -1.50 8.34
CA SER A 53 -11.67 -0.27 8.19
C SER A 53 -11.29 0.04 6.74
N PHE A 54 -11.60 -0.84 5.79
CA PHE A 54 -11.30 -0.64 4.38
C PHE A 54 -12.25 0.37 3.75
N GLN A 55 -11.69 1.27 2.95
CA GLN A 55 -12.41 2.15 2.05
C GLN A 55 -11.70 2.13 0.69
N GLY A 56 -12.46 1.93 -0.39
CA GLY A 56 -11.89 1.90 -1.74
C GLY A 56 -12.83 2.46 -2.79
N ILE A 57 -12.25 2.86 -3.92
CA ILE A 57 -12.96 3.28 -5.12
C ILE A 57 -12.40 2.52 -6.32
N PRO A 58 -13.24 2.20 -7.32
CA PRO A 58 -12.73 1.73 -8.59
C PRO A 58 -12.06 2.90 -9.32
N ASP A 59 -10.97 2.61 -10.01
CA ASP A 59 -10.34 3.59 -10.91
C ASP A 59 -11.09 3.57 -12.26
N TYR A 60 -12.13 4.36 -12.34
CA TYR A 60 -12.84 4.55 -13.62
C TYR A 60 -12.20 5.68 -14.40
N SER A 61 -11.60 5.33 -15.54
CA SER A 61 -11.25 6.29 -16.60
C SER A 61 -12.50 6.98 -17.23
N ASP A 62 -13.70 6.54 -16.89
CA ASP A 62 -14.94 6.83 -17.61
C ASP A 62 -15.78 7.95 -16.97
N GLY A 63 -15.14 9.03 -16.50
CA GLY A 63 -15.84 10.29 -16.21
C GLY A 63 -16.52 10.39 -14.84
N ILE A 64 -16.44 9.41 -13.97
CA ILE A 64 -16.92 9.54 -12.58
C ILE A 64 -15.83 10.23 -11.77
N GLN A 65 -16.05 11.49 -11.40
CA GLN A 65 -15.18 12.20 -10.47
C GLN A 65 -15.56 11.82 -9.04
N PHE A 66 -14.65 11.13 -8.34
CA PHE A 66 -14.77 10.92 -6.91
C PHE A 66 -14.27 12.17 -6.16
N ASN A 67 -15.03 12.64 -5.20
CA ASN A 67 -14.59 13.73 -4.33
C ASN A 67 -13.67 13.17 -3.24
N ILE A 68 -12.39 12.95 -3.59
CA ILE A 68 -11.38 12.47 -2.65
C ILE A 68 -10.93 13.64 -1.76
N PRO A 69 -10.99 13.51 -0.43
CA PRO A 69 -10.49 14.53 0.48
C PRO A 69 -9.01 14.83 0.23
N LYS A 70 -8.63 16.12 0.38
CA LYS A 70 -7.25 16.58 0.09
C LYS A 70 -6.20 15.99 1.05
N ASP A 71 -6.61 15.60 2.25
CA ASP A 71 -5.79 14.99 3.29
C ASP A 71 -5.74 13.46 3.20
N ALA A 72 -6.45 12.86 2.23
CA ALA A 72 -6.47 11.43 2.06
C ALA A 72 -5.12 10.89 1.50
N ILE A 73 -4.67 9.79 2.07
CA ILE A 73 -3.56 8.99 1.55
C ILE A 73 -4.14 8.02 0.52
N GLN A 74 -3.84 8.25 -0.75
CA GLN A 74 -4.34 7.45 -1.85
C GLN A 74 -3.38 6.28 -2.11
N ILE A 75 -3.89 5.05 -2.11
CA ILE A 75 -3.14 3.83 -2.40
C ILE A 75 -3.64 3.25 -3.72
N TYR A 76 -2.86 3.44 -4.78
CA TYR A 76 -3.15 2.91 -6.11
C TYR A 76 -2.64 1.47 -6.23
N ASP A 77 -3.53 0.54 -6.52
CA ASP A 77 -3.16 -0.81 -6.97
C ASP A 77 -3.02 -0.80 -8.50
N LEU A 78 -1.79 -0.76 -8.98
CA LEU A 78 -1.46 -0.75 -10.41
C LEU A 78 -1.27 -2.16 -10.98
N GLY A 79 -1.45 -3.19 -10.16
CA GLY A 79 -1.21 -4.58 -10.56
C GLY A 79 0.24 -4.85 -10.93
N THR A 80 0.47 -5.51 -12.06
CA THR A 80 1.82 -5.90 -12.54
C THR A 80 2.40 -4.95 -13.58
N ASP A 81 1.71 -3.87 -13.91
CA ASP A 81 2.15 -2.93 -14.94
C ASP A 81 3.19 -1.94 -14.40
N VAL A 82 4.47 -2.32 -14.51
CA VAL A 82 5.61 -1.47 -14.11
C VAL A 82 5.86 -0.29 -15.06
N CYS A 83 5.18 -0.25 -16.21
CA CYS A 83 5.28 0.83 -17.18
C CYS A 83 4.13 1.84 -17.08
N ASN A 84 3.25 1.70 -16.11
CA ASN A 84 2.10 2.58 -15.94
C ASN A 84 2.56 4.03 -15.70
N GLU A 85 2.06 4.95 -16.52
CA GLU A 85 2.46 6.36 -16.47
C GLU A 85 2.11 7.03 -15.12
N LYS A 86 1.07 6.57 -14.42
CA LYS A 86 0.72 7.08 -13.08
C LYS A 86 1.85 6.95 -12.06
N ILE A 87 2.78 6.03 -12.27
CA ILE A 87 3.92 5.81 -11.36
C ILE A 87 4.77 7.09 -11.19
N TYR A 88 4.88 7.90 -12.23
CA TYR A 88 5.71 9.11 -12.19
C TYR A 88 5.10 10.25 -11.35
N ASP A 89 3.81 10.19 -11.09
CA ASP A 89 3.08 11.17 -10.27
C ASP A 89 2.94 10.73 -8.80
N MET A 90 3.48 9.56 -8.43
CA MET A 90 3.39 9.04 -7.07
C MET A 90 4.48 9.61 -6.16
N ASP A 91 4.13 9.92 -4.92
CA ASP A 91 5.10 10.28 -3.88
C ASP A 91 5.98 9.09 -3.47
N LEU A 92 5.41 7.88 -3.48
CA LEU A 92 6.08 6.64 -3.09
C LEU A 92 5.57 5.48 -3.95
N VAL A 93 6.49 4.73 -4.51
CA VAL A 93 6.23 3.49 -5.26
C VAL A 93 6.65 2.29 -4.43
N LEU A 94 5.73 1.36 -4.21
CA LEU A 94 5.97 0.12 -3.50
C LEU A 94 5.98 -1.06 -4.48
N TYR A 95 7.16 -1.60 -4.76
CA TYR A 95 7.28 -2.81 -5.57
C TYR A 95 7.09 -4.04 -4.68
N VAL A 96 6.02 -4.79 -4.90
CA VAL A 96 5.64 -5.93 -4.08
C VAL A 96 6.15 -7.23 -4.70
N CYS A 97 6.97 -7.98 -3.95
CA CYS A 97 7.45 -9.30 -4.36
C CYS A 97 7.37 -10.31 -3.21
N ASN A 98 7.48 -11.59 -3.50
CA ASN A 98 7.48 -12.62 -2.45
C ASN A 98 8.89 -13.11 -2.06
N GLY A 99 9.94 -12.50 -2.58
CA GLY A 99 11.32 -12.85 -2.26
C GLY A 99 11.78 -14.25 -2.72
N SER A 100 10.95 -15.00 -3.47
CA SER A 100 11.39 -16.25 -4.08
C SER A 100 12.37 -15.99 -5.23
N PHE A 101 13.20 -16.98 -5.54
CA PHE A 101 14.16 -16.89 -6.66
C PHE A 101 13.53 -16.39 -7.97
N TRP A 102 12.32 -16.85 -8.28
CA TRP A 102 11.60 -16.43 -9.49
C TRP A 102 11.25 -14.94 -9.48
N HIS A 103 10.82 -14.38 -8.34
CA HIS A 103 10.51 -12.97 -8.23
C HIS A 103 11.77 -12.09 -8.17
N LEU A 104 12.88 -12.60 -7.63
CA LEU A 104 14.17 -11.92 -7.74
C LEU A 104 14.58 -11.77 -9.21
N ASN A 105 14.35 -12.80 -10.03
CA ASN A 105 14.59 -12.72 -11.47
C ASN A 105 13.73 -11.66 -12.15
N ASP A 106 12.48 -11.46 -11.72
CA ASP A 106 11.62 -10.39 -12.23
C ASP A 106 12.15 -9.00 -11.84
N ILE A 107 12.69 -8.84 -10.63
CA ILE A 107 13.38 -7.61 -10.23
C ILE A 107 14.57 -7.34 -11.13
N TYR A 108 15.39 -8.35 -11.42
CA TYR A 108 16.53 -8.21 -12.35
C TYR A 108 16.10 -7.82 -13.76
N ARG A 109 15.02 -8.41 -14.27
CA ARG A 109 14.48 -8.07 -15.60
C ARG A 109 13.97 -6.64 -15.67
N ASN A 110 13.32 -6.17 -14.60
CA ASN A 110 12.71 -4.85 -14.53
C ASN A 110 13.63 -3.78 -13.93
N HIS A 111 14.86 -4.12 -13.52
CA HIS A 111 15.72 -3.23 -12.75
C HIS A 111 16.00 -1.90 -13.45
N SER A 112 16.12 -1.87 -14.78
CA SER A 112 16.36 -0.64 -15.54
C SER A 112 15.18 0.34 -15.48
N ILE A 113 13.95 -0.18 -15.38
CA ILE A 113 12.74 0.62 -15.22
C ILE A 113 12.62 1.05 -13.75
N LEU A 114 12.74 0.11 -12.81
CA LEU A 114 12.65 0.36 -11.38
C LEU A 114 13.72 1.35 -10.90
N LYS A 115 14.92 1.29 -11.46
CA LYS A 115 16.03 2.19 -11.10
C LYS A 115 15.79 3.64 -11.51
N LYS A 116 14.93 3.90 -12.49
CA LYS A 116 14.53 5.26 -12.85
C LYS A 116 13.59 5.89 -11.82
N MET A 117 13.02 5.09 -10.92
CA MET A 117 12.10 5.50 -9.86
C MET A 117 12.80 5.68 -8.49
N THR A 118 14.12 5.76 -8.46
CA THR A 118 14.92 5.63 -7.21
C THR A 118 14.57 6.61 -6.10
N ALA A 119 14.12 7.81 -6.43
CA ALA A 119 13.77 8.82 -5.41
C ALA A 119 12.53 8.43 -4.58
N SER A 120 11.65 7.56 -5.12
CA SER A 120 10.36 7.22 -4.53
C SER A 120 10.12 5.71 -4.43
N LEU A 121 11.11 4.87 -4.71
CA LEU A 121 10.95 3.41 -4.73
C LEU A 121 11.26 2.77 -3.38
N SER A 122 10.40 1.88 -2.94
CA SER A 122 10.68 0.89 -1.89
C SER A 122 10.19 -0.48 -2.31
N VAL A 123 10.85 -1.54 -1.84
CA VAL A 123 10.46 -2.92 -2.11
C VAL A 123 9.81 -3.51 -0.87
N ILE A 124 8.69 -4.19 -1.07
CA ILE A 124 8.00 -4.95 -0.03
C ILE A 124 8.07 -6.44 -0.37
N CYS A 125 8.62 -7.23 0.55
CA CYS A 125 8.73 -8.68 0.43
C CYS A 125 8.09 -9.39 1.63
N ASN A 126 7.41 -10.52 1.42
CA ASN A 126 6.89 -11.34 2.50
C ASN A 126 7.81 -12.52 2.86
N MET A 127 8.65 -12.97 1.93
CA MET A 127 9.60 -14.06 2.13
C MET A 127 10.94 -13.66 1.52
N TYR A 128 11.97 -13.53 2.34
CA TYR A 128 13.33 -13.28 1.88
C TYR A 128 14.36 -13.65 2.95
N SER A 129 15.58 -13.97 2.53
CA SER A 129 16.72 -13.96 3.41
C SER A 129 17.26 -12.53 3.59
N ARG A 130 18.04 -12.29 4.66
CA ARG A 130 18.71 -10.99 4.84
C ARG A 130 19.68 -10.70 3.69
N GLN A 131 20.30 -11.73 3.12
CA GLN A 131 21.20 -11.57 1.98
C GLN A 131 20.45 -11.11 0.74
N ASP A 132 19.27 -11.72 0.45
CA ASP A 132 18.43 -11.32 -0.69
C ASP A 132 17.93 -9.87 -0.54
N ALA A 133 17.50 -9.49 0.66
CA ALA A 133 17.08 -8.11 0.93
C ALA A 133 18.23 -7.12 0.69
N SER A 134 19.43 -7.44 1.15
CA SER A 134 20.62 -6.59 0.94
C SER A 134 20.99 -6.49 -0.53
N ALA A 135 20.90 -7.61 -1.28
CA ALA A 135 21.16 -7.63 -2.71
C ALA A 135 20.14 -6.78 -3.49
N ILE A 136 18.85 -6.89 -3.18
CA ILE A 136 17.79 -6.06 -3.78
C ILE A 136 18.03 -4.58 -3.46
N ALA A 137 18.28 -4.26 -2.19
CA ALA A 137 18.53 -2.90 -1.76
C ALA A 137 19.72 -2.27 -2.49
N ALA A 138 20.82 -3.01 -2.64
CA ALA A 138 22.00 -2.57 -3.38
C ALA A 138 21.74 -2.41 -4.89
N LEU A 139 21.00 -3.37 -5.50
CA LEU A 139 20.69 -3.35 -6.92
C LEU A 139 19.82 -2.15 -7.30
N LEU A 140 18.79 -1.87 -6.51
CA LEU A 140 17.79 -0.84 -6.80
C LEU A 140 18.07 0.49 -6.10
N ASN A 141 19.04 0.54 -5.18
CA ASN A 141 19.33 1.68 -4.31
C ASN A 141 18.08 2.17 -3.57
N CYS A 142 17.35 1.26 -2.93
CA CYS A 142 16.11 1.55 -2.24
C CYS A 142 15.98 0.76 -0.93
N SER A 143 15.01 1.12 -0.10
CA SER A 143 14.67 0.39 1.10
C SER A 143 13.90 -0.91 0.78
N VAL A 144 14.19 -1.98 1.51
CA VAL A 144 13.48 -3.25 1.43
C VAL A 144 12.82 -3.55 2.78
N TYR A 145 11.51 -3.75 2.77
CA TYR A 145 10.71 -4.00 3.96
C TYR A 145 10.08 -5.38 3.92
N HIS A 146 10.01 -6.00 5.10
CA HIS A 146 9.23 -7.22 5.28
C HIS A 146 7.74 -6.87 5.46
N PHE A 147 6.87 -7.53 4.69
CA PHE A 147 5.43 -7.49 4.89
C PHE A 147 4.97 -8.77 5.58
N PRO A 148 4.34 -8.69 6.75
CA PRO A 148 3.83 -9.87 7.44
C PRO A 148 2.69 -10.48 6.63
N TYR A 149 2.81 -11.79 6.35
CA TYR A 149 1.71 -12.52 5.73
C TYR A 149 0.60 -12.73 6.76
N ASP A 150 -0.61 -12.32 6.41
CA ASP A 150 -1.82 -12.61 7.14
C ASP A 150 -2.88 -13.10 6.14
N SER A 151 -3.59 -14.18 6.47
CA SER A 151 -4.67 -14.70 5.63
C SER A 151 -5.88 -13.74 5.58
N ASP A 152 -6.08 -12.93 6.61
CA ASP A 152 -7.08 -11.84 6.63
C ASP A 152 -6.41 -10.50 6.35
N MET A 153 -6.53 -9.99 5.12
CA MET A 153 -5.96 -8.71 4.70
C MET A 153 -6.55 -7.51 5.47
N PHE A 154 -7.70 -7.67 6.10
CA PHE A 154 -8.39 -6.62 6.86
C PHE A 154 -8.00 -6.58 8.34
N LYS A 155 -7.14 -7.51 8.79
CA LYS A 155 -6.69 -7.59 10.16
C LYS A 155 -5.48 -6.69 10.39
N SER A 156 -5.49 -5.94 11.49
CA SER A 156 -4.34 -5.15 11.96
C SER A 156 -3.29 -6.02 12.63
N SER A 157 -2.04 -5.55 12.62
CA SER A 157 -0.94 -6.13 13.39
C SER A 157 0.14 -5.09 13.69
N VAL A 158 0.87 -5.28 14.79
CA VAL A 158 2.00 -4.41 15.19
C VAL A 158 3.06 -4.29 14.08
N GLN A 159 3.27 -5.37 13.32
CA GLN A 159 4.22 -5.36 12.22
C GLN A 159 3.75 -4.49 11.05
N LYS A 160 2.45 -4.51 10.71
CA LYS A 160 1.86 -3.63 9.69
C LYS A 160 1.89 -2.17 10.14
N GLU A 161 1.56 -1.90 11.40
CA GLU A 161 1.67 -0.57 12.00
C GLU A 161 3.11 -0.03 11.89
N THR A 162 4.11 -0.83 12.33
CA THR A 162 5.52 -0.45 12.24
C THR A 162 5.96 -0.16 10.80
N LEU A 163 5.45 -0.95 9.85
CA LEU A 163 5.74 -0.71 8.43
C LEU A 163 5.15 0.61 7.95
N ILE A 164 3.87 0.88 8.27
CA ILE A 164 3.22 2.15 7.91
C ILE A 164 4.00 3.34 8.46
N GLN A 165 4.42 3.30 9.72
CA GLN A 165 5.20 4.37 10.34
C GLN A 165 6.48 4.63 9.54
N LYS A 166 7.24 3.58 9.19
CA LYS A 166 8.44 3.71 8.36
C LYS A 166 8.18 4.27 6.97
N LEU A 167 7.08 3.85 6.32
CA LEU A 167 6.71 4.36 5.00
C LEU A 167 6.32 5.84 5.05
N LEU A 168 5.64 6.28 6.10
CA LEU A 168 5.27 7.68 6.30
C LEU A 168 6.49 8.56 6.61
N GLU A 169 7.49 8.05 7.33
CA GLU A 169 8.76 8.75 7.57
C GLU A 169 9.51 9.03 6.26
N LEU A 170 9.45 8.13 5.28
CA LEU A 170 10.06 8.34 3.95
C LEU A 170 9.39 9.48 3.18
N LYS A 171 8.08 9.72 3.37
CA LYS A 171 7.34 10.77 2.68
C LYS A 171 7.56 12.15 3.30
N GLY A 172 7.75 12.24 4.60
CA GLY A 172 7.75 13.50 5.35
C GLY A 172 9.05 13.74 6.10
N GLY A 173 10.06 14.32 5.49
CA GLY A 173 11.19 14.83 6.26
C GLY A 173 10.70 15.70 7.43
N ALA A 174 10.94 15.25 8.66
CA ALA A 174 10.86 15.97 9.96
C ALA A 174 9.48 16.55 10.42
N SER A 175 8.51 16.78 9.56
CA SER A 175 7.26 17.51 9.93
C SER A 175 6.12 16.64 10.45
N LEU A 176 6.08 15.34 10.12
CA LEU A 176 4.99 14.44 10.52
C LEU A 176 5.10 13.93 11.97
N SER A 177 6.31 13.95 12.57
CA SER A 177 6.52 13.41 13.91
C SER A 177 5.77 14.17 15.01
N ASP A 178 5.58 15.46 14.86
CA ASP A 178 4.97 16.30 15.91
C ASP A 178 3.44 16.26 15.85
N THR A 179 2.87 16.17 14.68
CA THR A 179 1.41 15.98 14.48
C THR A 179 0.98 14.58 14.92
N LEU A 180 1.78 13.55 14.62
CA LEU A 180 1.55 12.16 15.05
C LEU A 180 1.58 11.98 16.56
N LYS A 181 2.55 12.57 17.26
CA LYS A 181 2.65 12.53 18.73
C LYS A 181 1.42 13.17 19.41
N GLY A 182 0.83 14.18 18.76
CA GLY A 182 -0.40 14.82 19.23
C GLY A 182 -1.63 13.94 19.13
N TYR A 183 -1.76 13.14 18.05
CA TYR A 183 -2.89 12.24 17.83
C TYR A 183 -2.80 10.96 18.68
N LEU A 184 -1.64 10.32 18.79
CA LEU A 184 -1.44 9.13 19.62
C LEU A 184 -1.67 9.43 21.12
N ARG A 185 -1.33 10.62 21.61
CA ARG A 185 -1.64 11.03 23.01
C ARG A 185 -3.13 11.19 23.27
N LYS A 186 -3.94 11.58 22.25
CA LYS A 186 -5.40 11.74 22.42
C LYS A 186 -6.15 10.41 22.42
N SER A 187 -5.71 9.42 21.67
CA SER A 187 -6.37 8.09 21.63
C SER A 187 -6.08 7.22 22.86
N ILE A 188 -4.96 7.43 23.54
CA ILE A 188 -4.61 6.70 24.78
C ILE A 188 -5.34 7.25 26.01
N LEU A 189 -5.79 8.52 25.99
CA LEU A 189 -6.48 9.16 27.12
C LEU A 189 -7.99 8.92 27.19
N HIS A 190 -8.59 8.22 26.21
CA HIS A 190 -10.03 7.93 26.20
C HIS A 190 -10.43 6.50 26.60
N HIS A 191 -9.48 5.68 27.11
CA HIS A 191 -9.74 4.32 27.62
C HIS A 191 -9.25 4.12 29.06
N SER A 192 -9.44 5.11 29.92
CA SER A 192 -9.30 4.96 31.36
C SER A 192 -10.57 5.40 32.05
#